data_6d3c870d44db999c8f7fb1ecae1aea1d
#
_entry.id   6d3c870d44db999c8f7fb1ecae1aea1d
#
_cell.length_a   1.000
_cell.length_b   1.000
_cell.length_c   1.000
_cell.angle_alpha   90.00
_cell.angle_beta   90.00
_cell.angle_gamma   90.00
#
_symmetry.space_group_name_H-M   'P 1'
#
loop_
_entity.id
_entity.type
_entity.pdbx_description
1 polymer ?
#
loop_
_entity_poly.entity_id
_entity_poly.type
_entity_poly.pdbx_seq_one_letter_code
_entity_poly.pdbx_strand_id
1 'polypeptide(L)'
;MIGQLLGSPETAFYAACALLLLAVAVVAVVLKPTVALWALAALYLTEYVTPIPLDTSLVKAGSTHIYPADAVAVVLLITSGIYLIRRPPPARIMFPLTVAGMIFTVNLVLGVATFGLHHAVNESREWLYLLTTTAFVIAVGPWTSRFWRPWFVLALGVMGLAWLGVARYGLHSATAPIIVNGQQVDPRPLTSGGAAALAFALIILLGSPTISVRRKIVFGTAAVCTLIVVQQRTVWAVLAVTFLVWAAASLRRHGTARHRRLAATGVALFSTAAVALAAGVATGNVFDRSLAETTSKHSTLVWRVIGWTDLLHTDRTTAGLLLGFRFGTGYRRIIDGHVVTASPHSFYVGTVLRLGLIGLIALVFLYWNVWKHRHQAAAALGISSLTVALLLIALVVFSLTYQPSFVMGAQVAALLVWVPAREPQPAADPVAAPTAQLLGEGP
;
A
#
# COMPACT_ATOMS: atom_id res chain seq x y z
N MET A 1 -2.01 11.32 35.67
CA MET A 1 -2.50 10.26 34.79
C MET A 1 -1.47 9.13 34.58
N ILE A 2 -0.21 9.39 34.22
CA ILE A 2 0.83 8.36 34.07
C ILE A 2 1.16 7.66 35.39
N GLY A 3 1.18 8.36 36.51
CA GLY A 3 1.45 7.79 37.83
C GLY A 3 0.36 6.85 38.39
N GLN A 4 -0.89 6.95 37.88
CA GLN A 4 -1.97 6.04 38.28
C GLN A 4 -1.97 4.73 37.44
N LEU A 5 -1.40 4.78 36.23
CA LEU A 5 -1.28 3.61 35.35
C LEU A 5 -0.16 2.66 35.77
N LEU A 6 0.83 3.13 36.52
CA LEU A 6 1.97 2.32 37.03
C LEU A 6 1.78 1.88 38.50
N GLY A 7 0.57 2.06 39.05
CA GLY A 7 0.31 1.87 40.47
C GLY A 7 0.32 0.44 41.00
N SER A 8 0.34 -0.59 40.15
CA SER A 8 0.50 -1.97 40.59
C SER A 8 1.83 -2.59 40.07
N PRO A 9 2.49 -3.43 40.87
CA PRO A 9 3.69 -4.15 40.44
C PRO A 9 3.50 -4.95 39.15
N GLU A 10 2.28 -5.46 38.91
CA GLU A 10 1.91 -6.22 37.72
C GLU A 10 1.89 -5.33 36.48
N THR A 11 1.29 -4.14 36.54
CA THR A 11 1.29 -3.21 35.42
C THR A 11 2.67 -2.70 35.10
N ALA A 12 3.53 -2.47 36.10
CA ALA A 12 4.93 -2.12 35.90
C ALA A 12 5.71 -3.25 35.20
N PHE A 13 5.46 -4.51 35.62
CA PHE A 13 6.07 -5.69 35.01
C PHE A 13 5.64 -5.84 33.54
N TYR A 14 4.34 -5.76 33.24
CA TYR A 14 3.87 -5.83 31.84
C TYR A 14 4.41 -4.68 30.97
N ALA A 15 4.50 -3.48 31.51
CA ALA A 15 5.10 -2.34 30.81
C ALA A 15 6.60 -2.58 30.51
N ALA A 16 7.34 -3.12 31.47
CA ALA A 16 8.74 -3.47 31.28
C ALA A 16 8.93 -4.58 30.23
N CYS A 17 8.10 -5.61 30.24
CA CYS A 17 8.10 -6.67 29.24
C CYS A 17 7.77 -6.11 27.83
N ALA A 18 6.78 -5.23 27.72
CA ALA A 18 6.42 -4.60 26.45
C ALA A 18 7.55 -3.72 25.90
N LEU A 19 8.21 -2.95 26.76
CA LEU A 19 9.39 -2.13 26.38
C LEU A 19 10.56 -3.02 25.95
N LEU A 20 10.81 -4.11 26.65
CA LEU A 20 11.86 -5.06 26.25
C LEU A 20 11.57 -5.69 24.89
N LEU A 21 10.34 -6.15 24.67
CA LEU A 21 9.93 -6.71 23.38
C LEU A 21 10.03 -5.67 22.24
N LEU A 22 9.65 -4.43 22.52
CA LEU A 22 9.82 -3.33 21.57
C LEU A 22 11.29 -3.09 21.24
N ALA A 23 12.16 -3.05 22.27
CA ALA A 23 13.59 -2.88 22.06
C ALA A 23 14.20 -4.02 21.25
N VAL A 24 13.85 -5.27 21.54
CA VAL A 24 14.28 -6.46 20.78
C VAL A 24 13.81 -6.37 19.33
N ALA A 25 12.55 -5.98 19.10
CA ALA A 25 12.00 -5.83 17.76
C ALA A 25 12.74 -4.72 16.96
N VAL A 26 13.00 -3.57 17.60
CA VAL A 26 13.78 -2.48 17.00
C VAL A 26 15.18 -2.96 16.62
N VAL A 27 15.89 -3.63 17.54
CA VAL A 27 17.23 -4.17 17.27
C VAL A 27 17.20 -5.19 16.13
N ALA A 28 16.24 -6.10 16.14
CA ALA A 28 16.08 -7.10 15.07
C ALA A 28 15.87 -6.45 13.69
N VAL A 29 15.04 -5.40 13.62
CA VAL A 29 14.78 -4.67 12.38
C VAL A 29 15.98 -3.82 11.96
N VAL A 30 16.73 -3.21 12.90
CA VAL A 30 17.96 -2.47 12.60
C VAL A 30 19.04 -3.40 12.05
N LEU A 31 19.19 -4.59 12.64
CA LEU A 31 20.17 -5.58 12.15
C LEU A 31 19.74 -6.21 10.81
N LYS A 32 18.46 -6.48 10.64
CA LYS A 32 17.92 -7.16 9.46
C LYS A 32 16.59 -6.54 9.01
N PRO A 33 16.62 -5.44 8.26
CA PRO A 33 15.41 -4.69 7.88
C PRO A 33 14.33 -5.50 7.16
N THR A 34 14.73 -6.60 6.49
CA THR A 34 13.77 -7.51 5.84
C THR A 34 12.79 -8.15 6.81
N VAL A 35 13.12 -8.24 8.11
CA VAL A 35 12.21 -8.75 9.15
C VAL A 35 10.94 -7.89 9.21
N ALA A 36 11.07 -6.57 9.10
CA ALA A 36 9.90 -5.67 9.09
C ALA A 36 8.98 -5.92 7.90
N LEU A 37 9.54 -6.21 6.71
CA LEU A 37 8.71 -6.51 5.53
C LEU A 37 7.94 -7.83 5.68
N TRP A 38 8.57 -8.83 6.29
CA TRP A 38 7.89 -10.09 6.60
C TRP A 38 6.83 -9.91 7.69
N ALA A 39 7.10 -9.08 8.72
CA ALA A 39 6.12 -8.74 9.73
C ALA A 39 4.91 -8.00 9.13
N LEU A 40 5.16 -7.03 8.24
CA LEU A 40 4.09 -6.34 7.51
C LEU A 40 3.27 -7.30 6.64
N ALA A 41 3.92 -8.21 5.92
CA ALA A 41 3.23 -9.21 5.12
C ALA A 41 2.39 -10.16 5.99
N ALA A 42 2.92 -10.60 7.13
CA ALA A 42 2.20 -11.46 8.07
C ALA A 42 0.99 -10.74 8.68
N LEU A 43 1.16 -9.51 9.16
CA LEU A 43 0.04 -8.70 9.66
C LEU A 43 -1.05 -8.55 8.63
N TYR A 44 -0.66 -8.23 7.40
CA TYR A 44 -1.59 -8.05 6.32
C TYR A 44 -2.39 -9.33 6.02
N LEU A 45 -1.75 -10.50 6.07
CA LEU A 45 -2.42 -11.78 5.89
C LEU A 45 -3.36 -12.12 7.06
N THR A 46 -2.99 -11.76 8.30
CA THR A 46 -3.84 -12.05 9.47
C THR A 46 -5.15 -11.26 9.47
N GLU A 47 -5.18 -10.09 8.86
CA GLU A 47 -6.41 -9.30 8.69
C GLU A 47 -7.47 -10.04 7.84
N TYR A 48 -7.07 -11.02 7.04
CA TYR A 48 -7.93 -11.75 6.09
C TYR A 48 -8.24 -13.20 6.48
N VAL A 49 -7.66 -13.69 7.57
CA VAL A 49 -7.85 -15.11 7.98
C VAL A 49 -9.28 -15.37 8.38
N THR A 50 -10.01 -14.36 8.86
CA THR A 50 -11.40 -14.51 9.26
C THR A 50 -12.27 -13.42 8.63
N PRO A 51 -13.39 -13.79 7.98
CA PRO A 51 -14.36 -12.81 7.51
C PRO A 51 -15.15 -12.18 8.65
N ILE A 52 -15.04 -12.73 9.87
CA ILE A 52 -15.60 -12.14 11.10
C ILE A 52 -14.50 -11.31 11.73
N PRO A 53 -14.74 -10.01 11.96
CA PRO A 53 -13.78 -9.18 12.66
C PRO A 53 -13.57 -9.74 14.07
N LEU A 54 -12.48 -10.45 14.27
CA LEU A 54 -12.05 -10.82 15.61
C LEU A 54 -11.48 -9.57 16.28
N ASP A 55 -11.81 -9.37 17.54
CA ASP A 55 -11.13 -8.38 18.36
C ASP A 55 -9.68 -8.84 18.58
N THR A 56 -8.81 -8.47 17.65
CA THR A 56 -7.37 -8.80 17.67
C THR A 56 -6.56 -7.77 18.46
N SER A 57 -7.22 -6.96 19.28
CA SER A 57 -6.50 -5.99 20.12
C SER A 57 -5.56 -6.69 21.10
N LEU A 58 -4.30 -6.23 21.13
CA LEU A 58 -3.28 -6.71 22.08
C LEU A 58 -3.63 -6.27 23.51
N VAL A 59 -4.08 -5.03 23.64
CA VAL A 59 -4.40 -4.38 24.91
C VAL A 59 -5.60 -3.49 24.74
N LYS A 60 -6.46 -3.46 25.75
CA LYS A 60 -7.56 -2.51 25.90
C LYS A 60 -7.19 -1.53 27.01
N ALA A 61 -6.95 -0.27 26.65
CA ALA A 61 -6.70 0.81 27.61
C ALA A 61 -7.95 1.72 27.67
N GLY A 62 -8.89 1.38 28.53
CA GLY A 62 -10.21 2.01 28.56
C GLY A 62 -10.97 1.73 27.26
N SER A 63 -11.41 2.78 26.58
CA SER A 63 -12.05 2.69 25.26
C SER A 63 -11.08 2.54 24.08
N THR A 64 -9.77 2.68 24.31
CA THR A 64 -8.75 2.62 23.25
C THR A 64 -8.22 1.20 23.13
N HIS A 65 -8.30 0.64 21.94
CA HIS A 65 -7.73 -0.67 21.58
C HIS A 65 -6.38 -0.47 20.93
N ILE A 66 -5.36 -1.22 21.36
CA ILE A 66 -4.03 -1.24 20.74
C ILE A 66 -3.93 -2.53 19.93
N TYR A 67 -3.64 -2.40 18.65
CA TYR A 67 -3.55 -3.51 17.70
C TYR A 67 -2.07 -3.90 17.42
N PRO A 68 -1.79 -5.12 16.95
CA PRO A 68 -0.44 -5.50 16.50
C PRO A 68 0.15 -4.53 15.47
N ALA A 69 -0.70 -3.98 14.61
CA ALA A 69 -0.31 -2.99 13.62
C ALA A 69 0.22 -1.68 14.25
N ASP A 70 -0.34 -1.24 15.38
CA ASP A 70 0.13 -0.06 16.11
C ASP A 70 1.56 -0.30 16.63
N ALA A 71 1.83 -1.48 17.19
CA ALA A 71 3.17 -1.86 17.68
C ALA A 71 4.19 -1.89 16.53
N VAL A 72 3.82 -2.47 15.40
CA VAL A 72 4.70 -2.49 14.21
C VAL A 72 4.94 -1.07 13.70
N ALA A 73 3.93 -0.20 13.66
CA ALA A 73 4.10 1.19 13.25
C ALA A 73 5.11 1.94 14.15
N VAL A 74 5.08 1.70 15.47
CA VAL A 74 6.07 2.28 16.40
C VAL A 74 7.48 1.76 16.13
N VAL A 75 7.65 0.45 15.90
CA VAL A 75 8.97 -0.13 15.52
C VAL A 75 9.48 0.50 14.22
N LEU A 76 8.61 0.64 13.21
CA LEU A 76 8.97 1.25 11.93
C LEU A 76 9.35 2.71 12.09
N LEU A 77 8.64 3.46 12.93
CA LEU A 77 8.94 4.88 13.19
C LEU A 77 10.32 5.05 13.85
N ILE A 78 10.59 4.30 14.91
CA ILE A 78 11.88 4.36 15.64
C ILE A 78 13.03 3.96 14.71
N THR A 79 12.88 2.85 14.00
CA THR A 79 13.92 2.36 13.09
C THR A 79 14.14 3.31 11.91
N SER A 80 13.08 3.93 11.40
CA SER A 80 13.18 4.98 10.37
C SER A 80 14.03 6.13 10.87
N GLY A 81 13.77 6.63 12.08
CA GLY A 81 14.57 7.72 12.69
C GLY A 81 16.06 7.38 12.76
N ILE A 82 16.40 6.16 13.21
CA ILE A 82 17.80 5.70 13.29
C ILE A 82 18.47 5.69 11.90
N TYR A 83 17.77 5.20 10.87
CA TYR A 83 18.33 5.14 9.52
C TYR A 83 18.41 6.50 8.85
N LEU A 84 17.39 7.38 9.03
CA LEU A 84 17.33 8.71 8.45
C LEU A 84 18.46 9.62 9.00
N ILE A 85 18.81 9.46 10.28
CA ILE A 85 19.95 10.17 10.87
C ILE A 85 21.27 9.70 10.27
N ARG A 86 21.42 8.39 10.01
CA ARG A 86 22.64 7.81 9.46
C ARG A 86 22.81 8.04 7.96
N ARG A 87 21.71 8.01 7.22
CA ARG A 87 21.69 8.09 5.75
C ARG A 87 20.47 8.86 5.28
N PRO A 88 20.51 10.20 5.32
CA PRO A 88 19.39 11.02 4.92
C PRO A 88 19.12 10.85 3.41
N PRO A 89 17.88 10.56 3.01
CA PRO A 89 17.47 10.60 1.62
C PRO A 89 17.58 12.04 1.06
N PRO A 90 17.60 12.20 -0.28
CA PRO A 90 17.68 13.52 -0.88
C PRO A 90 16.48 14.39 -0.50
N ALA A 91 16.72 15.70 -0.37
CA ALA A 91 15.73 16.68 0.08
C ALA A 91 14.41 16.61 -0.72
N ARG A 92 14.48 16.29 -2.01
CA ARG A 92 13.29 16.13 -2.87
C ARG A 92 12.30 15.07 -2.38
N ILE A 93 12.76 14.08 -1.61
CA ILE A 93 11.92 13.03 -1.01
C ILE A 93 11.59 13.40 0.44
N MET A 94 12.61 13.87 1.17
CA MET A 94 12.44 14.20 2.59
C MET A 94 11.51 15.39 2.81
N PHE A 95 11.62 16.45 2.01
CA PHE A 95 10.84 17.67 2.20
C PHE A 95 9.32 17.39 2.20
N PRO A 96 8.71 16.78 1.16
CA PRO A 96 7.27 16.52 1.17
C PRO A 96 6.85 15.53 2.27
N LEU A 97 7.69 14.53 2.59
CA LEU A 97 7.41 13.60 3.67
C LEU A 97 7.44 14.30 5.05
N THR A 98 8.40 15.17 5.26
CA THR A 98 8.50 15.98 6.51
C THR A 98 7.31 16.91 6.64
N VAL A 99 6.93 17.61 5.57
CA VAL A 99 5.75 18.49 5.57
C VAL A 99 4.49 17.71 5.93
N ALA A 100 4.24 16.58 5.29
CA ALA A 100 3.09 15.74 5.59
C ALA A 100 3.14 15.20 7.03
N GLY A 101 4.31 14.77 7.51
CA GLY A 101 4.51 14.30 8.87
C GLY A 101 4.30 15.38 9.93
N MET A 102 4.76 16.62 9.68
CA MET A 102 4.54 17.76 10.58
C MET A 102 3.05 18.11 10.70
N ILE A 103 2.35 18.22 9.56
CA ILE A 103 0.91 18.52 9.56
C ILE A 103 0.14 17.39 10.28
N PHE A 104 0.48 16.13 9.98
CA PHE A 104 -0.08 14.97 10.68
C PHE A 104 0.10 15.08 12.20
N THR A 105 1.33 15.34 12.65
CA THR A 105 1.65 15.44 14.07
C THR A 105 0.90 16.57 14.76
N VAL A 106 0.87 17.75 14.15
CA VAL A 106 0.12 18.90 14.68
C VAL A 106 -1.37 18.58 14.79
N ASN A 107 -1.98 18.04 13.74
CA ASN A 107 -3.41 17.70 13.74
C ASN A 107 -3.74 16.57 14.70
N LEU A 108 -2.81 15.63 14.93
CA LEU A 108 -2.96 14.57 15.93
C LEU A 108 -2.90 15.14 17.36
N VAL A 109 -1.88 15.94 17.67
CA VAL A 109 -1.71 16.55 19.01
C VAL A 109 -2.93 17.44 19.35
N LEU A 110 -3.33 18.31 18.43
CA LEU A 110 -4.51 19.15 18.60
C LEU A 110 -5.79 18.33 18.69
N GLY A 111 -5.86 17.23 17.95
CA GLY A 111 -6.99 16.29 18.00
C GLY A 111 -7.11 15.60 19.35
N VAL A 112 -5.99 15.09 19.88
CA VAL A 112 -5.95 14.50 21.23
C VAL A 112 -6.37 15.50 22.31
N ALA A 113 -5.89 16.74 22.22
CA ALA A 113 -6.23 17.80 23.15
C ALA A 113 -7.72 18.20 23.08
N THR A 114 -8.35 18.12 21.91
CA THR A 114 -9.74 18.58 21.70
C THR A 114 -10.76 17.48 21.85
N PHE A 115 -10.52 16.30 21.30
CA PHE A 115 -11.48 15.20 21.20
C PHE A 115 -11.13 13.98 22.07
N GLY A 116 -9.96 14.01 22.71
CA GLY A 116 -9.42 12.89 23.49
C GLY A 116 -8.64 11.86 22.67
N LEU A 117 -7.86 11.07 23.38
CA LEU A 117 -6.91 10.11 22.80
C LEU A 117 -7.61 9.07 21.92
N HIS A 118 -8.72 8.52 22.39
CA HIS A 118 -9.45 7.45 21.69
C HIS A 118 -9.88 7.85 20.28
N HIS A 119 -10.57 8.99 20.15
CA HIS A 119 -11.10 9.46 18.87
C HIS A 119 -9.99 9.87 17.90
N ALA A 120 -9.00 10.62 18.41
CA ALA A 120 -7.89 11.09 17.59
C ALA A 120 -7.01 9.94 17.08
N VAL A 121 -6.67 8.96 17.93
CA VAL A 121 -5.83 7.82 17.56
C VAL A 121 -6.56 6.89 16.58
N ASN A 122 -7.82 6.55 16.85
CA ASN A 122 -8.57 5.67 15.94
C ASN A 122 -8.66 6.24 14.52
N GLU A 123 -8.85 7.54 14.39
CA GLU A 123 -8.95 8.19 13.09
C GLU A 123 -7.59 8.38 12.40
N SER A 124 -6.51 8.52 13.17
CA SER A 124 -5.17 8.75 12.65
C SER A 124 -4.44 7.49 12.20
N ARG A 125 -4.88 6.28 12.60
CA ARG A 125 -4.17 5.02 12.38
C ARG A 125 -3.78 4.76 10.94
N GLU A 126 -4.71 4.90 10.00
CA GLU A 126 -4.46 4.68 8.59
C GLU A 126 -3.32 5.56 8.06
N TRP A 127 -3.30 6.83 8.49
CA TRP A 127 -2.25 7.80 8.16
C TRP A 127 -0.92 7.48 8.85
N LEU A 128 -0.97 7.08 10.11
CA LEU A 128 0.21 6.65 10.84
C LEU A 128 0.86 5.46 10.13
N TYR A 129 0.08 4.46 9.76
CA TYR A 129 0.57 3.28 9.06
C TYR A 129 1.16 3.62 7.69
N LEU A 130 0.50 4.47 6.92
CA LEU A 130 1.00 4.97 5.65
C LEU A 130 2.35 5.69 5.80
N LEU A 131 2.41 6.68 6.70
CA LEU A 131 3.58 7.53 6.87
C LEU A 131 4.77 6.77 7.44
N THR A 132 4.55 5.94 8.46
CA THR A 132 5.63 5.16 9.08
C THR A 132 6.20 4.11 8.14
N THR A 133 5.37 3.42 7.38
CA THR A 133 5.84 2.45 6.39
C THR A 133 6.57 3.15 5.23
N THR A 134 6.05 4.28 4.77
CA THR A 134 6.71 5.09 3.74
C THR A 134 8.07 5.56 4.21
N ALA A 135 8.15 6.13 5.41
CA ALA A 135 9.41 6.60 6.00
C ALA A 135 10.42 5.46 6.17
N PHE A 136 9.96 4.28 6.67
CA PHE A 136 10.81 3.12 6.87
C PHE A 136 11.40 2.60 5.57
N VAL A 137 10.59 2.37 4.55
CA VAL A 137 11.08 1.84 3.27
C VAL A 137 12.02 2.82 2.58
N ILE A 138 11.77 4.14 2.68
CA ILE A 138 12.69 5.17 2.18
C ILE A 138 13.99 5.16 2.98
N ALA A 139 13.93 5.11 4.31
CA ALA A 139 15.07 5.19 5.21
C ALA A 139 16.04 4.03 5.04
N VAL A 140 15.53 2.82 4.83
CA VAL A 140 16.37 1.64 4.68
C VAL A 140 17.09 1.61 3.33
N GLY A 141 16.62 2.37 2.36
CA GLY A 141 17.31 2.58 1.08
C GLY A 141 16.99 1.53 0.02
N PRO A 142 17.82 1.42 -1.04
CA PRO A 142 17.46 0.66 -2.22
C PRO A 142 17.29 -0.83 -1.90
N TRP A 143 16.06 -1.20 -1.78
CA TRP A 143 15.62 -2.57 -1.63
C TRP A 143 15.75 -3.24 -2.99
N THR A 144 16.83 -3.95 -3.16
CA THR A 144 17.10 -4.80 -4.32
C THR A 144 16.03 -5.90 -4.46
N SER A 145 16.27 -6.91 -5.28
CA SER A 145 15.40 -8.09 -5.47
C SER A 145 14.85 -8.74 -4.19
N ARG A 146 15.41 -8.44 -3.01
CA ARG A 146 14.93 -8.92 -1.71
C ARG A 146 13.57 -8.32 -1.31
N PHE A 147 13.21 -7.13 -1.80
CA PHE A 147 11.92 -6.51 -1.54
C PHE A 147 10.76 -7.32 -2.12
N TRP A 148 10.95 -7.93 -3.30
CA TRP A 148 9.89 -8.63 -3.99
C TRP A 148 9.49 -9.96 -3.36
N ARG A 149 10.38 -10.60 -2.61
CA ARG A 149 10.10 -11.91 -2.00
C ARG A 149 8.93 -11.85 -1.01
N PRO A 150 8.92 -11.01 0.03
CA PRO A 150 7.77 -10.84 0.91
C PRO A 150 6.51 -10.47 0.14
N TRP A 151 6.64 -9.64 -0.89
CA TRP A 151 5.52 -9.21 -1.72
C TRP A 151 4.88 -10.35 -2.52
N PHE A 152 5.67 -11.22 -3.12
CA PHE A 152 5.18 -12.41 -3.81
C PHE A 152 4.54 -13.40 -2.85
N VAL A 153 5.12 -13.62 -1.68
CA VAL A 153 4.54 -14.49 -0.65
C VAL A 153 3.22 -13.91 -0.15
N LEU A 154 3.16 -12.58 0.05
CA LEU A 154 1.92 -11.89 0.36
C LEU A 154 0.86 -12.13 -0.73
N ALA A 155 1.20 -11.95 -2.00
CA ALA A 155 0.28 -12.16 -3.11
C ALA A 155 -0.23 -13.61 -3.19
N LEU A 156 0.64 -14.60 -2.99
CA LEU A 156 0.27 -16.02 -2.94
C LEU A 156 -0.64 -16.31 -1.74
N GLY A 157 -0.31 -15.76 -0.56
CA GLY A 157 -1.14 -15.90 0.64
C GLY A 157 -2.53 -15.29 0.44
N VAL A 158 -2.61 -14.10 -0.11
CA VAL A 158 -3.86 -13.42 -0.46
C VAL A 158 -4.70 -14.24 -1.44
N MET A 159 -4.07 -14.83 -2.48
CA MET A 159 -4.75 -15.74 -3.40
C MET A 159 -5.30 -16.98 -2.68
N GLY A 160 -4.46 -17.62 -1.86
CA GLY A 160 -4.88 -18.80 -1.08
C GLY A 160 -6.04 -18.49 -0.14
N LEU A 161 -6.00 -17.37 0.57
CA LEU A 161 -7.09 -16.94 1.44
C LEU A 161 -8.38 -16.61 0.69
N ALA A 162 -8.29 -16.01 -0.51
CA ALA A 162 -9.44 -15.79 -1.36
C ALA A 162 -10.15 -17.09 -1.73
N TRP A 163 -9.39 -18.06 -2.19
CA TRP A 163 -9.96 -19.37 -2.57
C TRP A 163 -10.44 -20.18 -1.37
N LEU A 164 -9.77 -20.08 -0.23
CA LEU A 164 -10.25 -20.67 1.03
C LEU A 164 -11.59 -20.03 1.45
N GLY A 165 -11.72 -18.71 1.34
CA GLY A 165 -12.97 -18.01 1.59
C GLY A 165 -14.10 -18.50 0.67
N VAL A 166 -13.83 -18.63 -0.62
CA VAL A 166 -14.80 -19.18 -1.58
C VAL A 166 -15.16 -20.64 -1.26
N ALA A 167 -14.18 -21.46 -0.93
CA ALA A 167 -14.42 -22.86 -0.57
C ALA A 167 -15.29 -23.00 0.69
N ARG A 168 -15.11 -22.10 1.66
CA ARG A 168 -15.84 -22.14 2.93
C ARG A 168 -17.23 -21.53 2.86
N TYR A 169 -17.39 -20.43 2.15
CA TYR A 169 -18.62 -19.61 2.16
C TYR A 169 -19.36 -19.62 0.82
N GLY A 170 -18.78 -20.23 -0.22
CA GLY A 170 -19.30 -20.18 -1.57
C GLY A 170 -18.99 -18.87 -2.31
N LEU A 171 -19.41 -18.79 -3.54
CA LEU A 171 -19.33 -17.60 -4.37
C LEU A 171 -20.64 -16.80 -4.21
N HIS A 172 -20.57 -15.67 -3.55
CA HIS A 172 -21.69 -14.78 -3.31
C HIS A 172 -21.55 -13.47 -4.08
N SER A 173 -22.68 -12.80 -4.34
CA SER A 173 -22.67 -11.43 -4.85
C SER A 173 -22.00 -10.51 -3.84
N ALA A 174 -21.12 -9.61 -4.31
CA ALA A 174 -20.41 -8.65 -3.47
C ALA A 174 -21.31 -7.70 -2.68
N THR A 175 -22.62 -7.75 -2.88
CA THR A 175 -23.60 -6.82 -2.37
C THR A 175 -24.59 -7.45 -1.40
N ALA A 176 -24.68 -8.78 -1.39
CA ALA A 176 -25.55 -9.51 -0.47
C ALA A 176 -24.74 -9.96 0.76
N PRO A 177 -24.93 -9.34 1.95
CA PRO A 177 -24.26 -9.80 3.15
C PRO A 177 -24.66 -11.24 3.45
N ILE A 178 -23.71 -12.04 3.90
CA ILE A 178 -23.94 -13.38 4.41
C ILE A 178 -24.07 -13.34 5.93
N ILE A 179 -24.88 -14.22 6.50
CA ILE A 179 -25.00 -14.36 7.94
C ILE A 179 -24.12 -15.53 8.38
N VAL A 180 -23.11 -15.25 9.18
CA VAL A 180 -22.25 -16.27 9.79
C VAL A 180 -22.35 -16.12 11.31
N ASN A 181 -22.81 -17.18 11.98
CA ASN A 181 -23.04 -17.18 13.43
C ASN A 181 -23.92 -16.01 13.92
N GLY A 182 -24.95 -15.64 13.14
CA GLY A 182 -25.84 -14.52 13.48
C GLY A 182 -25.28 -13.11 13.20
N GLN A 183 -24.07 -12.98 12.69
CA GLN A 183 -23.47 -11.71 12.32
C GLN A 183 -23.51 -11.52 10.80
N GLN A 184 -23.84 -10.30 10.37
CA GLN A 184 -23.68 -9.90 8.96
C GLN A 184 -22.21 -9.73 8.62
N VAL A 185 -21.75 -10.45 7.62
CA VAL A 185 -20.36 -10.46 7.15
C VAL A 185 -20.34 -10.05 5.68
N ASP A 186 -19.33 -9.24 5.32
CA ASP A 186 -19.05 -8.94 3.90
C ASP A 186 -18.72 -10.25 3.15
N PRO A 187 -19.50 -10.61 2.13
CA PRO A 187 -19.31 -11.87 1.38
C PRO A 187 -18.04 -11.87 0.53
N ARG A 188 -17.34 -10.75 0.43
CA ARG A 188 -16.11 -10.67 -0.36
C ARG A 188 -15.00 -11.49 0.29
N PRO A 189 -14.39 -12.41 -0.47
CA PRO A 189 -13.31 -13.24 0.07
C PRO A 189 -12.03 -12.45 0.37
N LEU A 190 -11.92 -11.20 -0.11
CA LEU A 190 -10.81 -10.30 0.17
C LEU A 190 -11.27 -8.85 0.28
N THR A 191 -10.58 -8.07 1.11
CA THR A 191 -10.74 -6.62 1.10
C THR A 191 -10.12 -5.99 -0.15
N SER A 192 -10.47 -4.74 -0.39
CA SER A 192 -9.93 -3.94 -1.49
C SER A 192 -8.41 -3.83 -1.48
N GLY A 193 -7.81 -3.74 -0.28
CA GLY A 193 -6.36 -3.68 -0.12
C GLY A 193 -5.66 -4.97 -0.55
N GLY A 194 -6.23 -6.15 -0.21
CA GLY A 194 -5.71 -7.45 -0.66
C GLY A 194 -5.80 -7.61 -2.17
N ALA A 195 -6.93 -7.24 -2.75
CA ALA A 195 -7.09 -7.25 -4.20
C ALA A 195 -6.11 -6.29 -4.90
N ALA A 196 -5.86 -5.09 -4.33
CA ALA A 196 -4.85 -4.17 -4.84
C ALA A 196 -3.44 -4.75 -4.77
N ALA A 197 -3.06 -5.37 -3.64
CA ALA A 197 -1.76 -6.00 -3.49
C ALA A 197 -1.53 -7.07 -4.57
N LEU A 198 -2.57 -7.86 -4.88
CA LEU A 198 -2.51 -8.86 -5.94
C LEU A 198 -2.39 -8.23 -7.34
N ALA A 199 -3.13 -7.14 -7.61
CA ALA A 199 -3.03 -6.40 -8.87
C ALA A 199 -1.64 -5.80 -9.07
N PHE A 200 -1.03 -5.23 -8.04
CA PHE A 200 0.35 -4.71 -8.08
C PHE A 200 1.36 -5.85 -8.32
N ALA A 201 1.20 -6.99 -7.65
CA ALA A 201 2.05 -8.16 -7.89
C ALA A 201 1.94 -8.64 -9.33
N LEU A 202 0.74 -8.63 -9.93
CA LEU A 202 0.52 -8.96 -11.34
C LEU A 202 1.26 -8.00 -12.28
N ILE A 203 1.18 -6.69 -12.05
CA ILE A 203 1.89 -5.67 -12.85
C ILE A 203 3.41 -5.90 -12.77
N ILE A 204 3.96 -6.18 -11.59
CA ILE A 204 5.37 -6.48 -11.39
C ILE A 204 5.77 -7.77 -12.12
N LEU A 205 4.96 -8.81 -11.97
CA LEU A 205 5.17 -10.11 -12.63
C LEU A 205 5.28 -9.95 -14.15
N LEU A 206 4.34 -9.24 -14.75
CA LEU A 206 4.32 -9.01 -16.19
C LEU A 206 5.51 -8.17 -16.65
N GLY A 207 5.91 -7.16 -15.87
CA GLY A 207 7.00 -6.25 -16.17
C GLY A 207 8.39 -6.78 -15.83
N SER A 208 8.53 -7.85 -15.06
CA SER A 208 9.83 -8.41 -14.68
C SER A 208 10.52 -9.12 -15.86
N PRO A 209 11.77 -8.77 -16.20
CA PRO A 209 12.51 -9.43 -17.27
C PRO A 209 13.04 -10.81 -16.89
N THR A 210 13.18 -11.09 -15.61
CA THR A 210 13.82 -12.31 -15.09
C THR A 210 12.87 -13.49 -14.98
N ILE A 211 11.56 -13.24 -15.00
CA ILE A 211 10.54 -14.28 -14.86
C ILE A 211 10.22 -14.87 -16.23
N SER A 212 10.25 -16.21 -16.33
CA SER A 212 9.93 -16.92 -17.58
C SER A 212 8.47 -16.71 -18.01
N VAL A 213 8.21 -16.73 -19.30
CA VAL A 213 6.86 -16.54 -19.88
C VAL A 213 5.87 -17.57 -19.31
N ARG A 214 6.28 -18.83 -19.16
CA ARG A 214 5.43 -19.89 -18.59
C ARG A 214 4.96 -19.54 -17.17
N ARG A 215 5.89 -19.05 -16.31
CA ARG A 215 5.53 -18.62 -14.94
C ARG A 215 4.61 -17.42 -14.96
N LYS A 216 4.83 -16.46 -15.87
CA LYS A 216 3.95 -15.30 -16.04
C LYS A 216 2.54 -15.71 -16.42
N ILE A 217 2.37 -16.66 -17.31
CA ILE A 217 1.06 -17.17 -17.72
C ILE A 217 0.38 -17.85 -16.53
N VAL A 218 1.05 -18.80 -15.87
CA VAL A 218 0.45 -19.56 -14.77
C VAL A 218 0.02 -18.65 -13.62
N PHE A 219 0.95 -17.87 -13.07
CA PHE A 219 0.64 -16.96 -11.95
C PHE A 219 -0.27 -15.84 -12.37
N GLY A 220 -0.11 -15.31 -13.60
CA GLY A 220 -0.96 -14.24 -14.12
C GLY A 220 -2.41 -14.70 -14.27
N THR A 221 -2.64 -15.87 -14.84
CA THR A 221 -3.99 -16.46 -14.96
C THR A 221 -4.59 -16.69 -13.57
N ALA A 222 -3.86 -17.31 -12.65
CA ALA A 222 -4.33 -17.54 -11.30
C ALA A 222 -4.70 -16.24 -10.57
N ALA A 223 -3.86 -15.20 -10.70
CA ALA A 223 -4.13 -13.88 -10.12
C ALA A 223 -5.38 -13.23 -10.74
N VAL A 224 -5.52 -13.28 -12.06
CA VAL A 224 -6.68 -12.72 -12.77
C VAL A 224 -7.96 -13.45 -12.36
N CYS A 225 -7.96 -14.78 -12.34
CA CYS A 225 -9.12 -15.55 -11.86
C CYS A 225 -9.50 -15.18 -10.43
N THR A 226 -8.51 -15.04 -9.54
CA THR A 226 -8.74 -14.62 -8.16
C THR A 226 -9.35 -13.22 -8.10
N LEU A 227 -8.83 -12.25 -8.86
CA LEU A 227 -9.35 -10.89 -8.89
C LEU A 227 -10.77 -10.79 -9.44
N ILE A 228 -11.14 -11.65 -10.38
CA ILE A 228 -12.53 -11.76 -10.86
C ILE A 228 -13.43 -12.26 -9.74
N VAL A 229 -13.04 -13.34 -9.08
CA VAL A 229 -13.83 -13.98 -7.99
C VAL A 229 -14.01 -13.03 -6.80
N VAL A 230 -13.02 -12.23 -6.50
CA VAL A 230 -13.05 -11.23 -5.41
C VAL A 230 -14.03 -10.07 -5.67
N GLN A 231 -14.43 -9.82 -6.91
CA GLN A 231 -15.42 -8.82 -7.32
C GLN A 231 -15.11 -7.39 -6.86
N GLN A 232 -13.82 -7.02 -6.78
CA GLN A 232 -13.39 -5.65 -6.44
C GLN A 232 -13.35 -4.77 -7.69
N ARG A 233 -14.48 -4.12 -8.00
CA ARG A 233 -14.69 -3.31 -9.23
C ARG A 233 -13.62 -2.25 -9.46
N THR A 234 -13.17 -1.57 -8.40
CA THR A 234 -12.08 -0.58 -8.51
C THR A 234 -10.78 -1.23 -8.97
N VAL A 235 -10.46 -2.42 -8.49
CA VAL A 235 -9.25 -3.13 -8.91
C VAL A 235 -9.36 -3.57 -10.36
N TRP A 236 -10.56 -3.95 -10.83
CA TRP A 236 -10.78 -4.19 -12.25
C TRP A 236 -10.56 -2.94 -13.10
N ALA A 237 -11.06 -1.77 -12.65
CA ALA A 237 -10.81 -0.49 -13.32
C ALA A 237 -9.31 -0.15 -13.35
N VAL A 238 -8.60 -0.35 -12.24
CA VAL A 238 -7.13 -0.19 -12.15
C VAL A 238 -6.43 -1.06 -13.19
N LEU A 239 -6.79 -2.34 -13.27
CA LEU A 239 -6.19 -3.26 -14.24
C LEU A 239 -6.53 -2.89 -15.68
N ALA A 240 -7.77 -2.50 -15.96
CA ALA A 240 -8.18 -2.05 -17.29
C ALA A 240 -7.37 -0.83 -17.75
N VAL A 241 -7.27 0.21 -16.91
CA VAL A 241 -6.50 1.42 -17.21
C VAL A 241 -5.03 1.10 -17.41
N THR A 242 -4.43 0.31 -16.51
CA THR A 242 -3.02 -0.07 -16.63
C THR A 242 -2.75 -0.93 -17.86
N PHE A 243 -3.65 -1.83 -18.21
CA PHE A 243 -3.56 -2.63 -19.42
C PHE A 243 -3.65 -1.77 -20.68
N LEU A 244 -4.60 -0.82 -20.74
CA LEU A 244 -4.73 0.09 -21.88
C LEU A 244 -3.46 0.94 -22.09
N VAL A 245 -2.91 1.48 -21.00
CA VAL A 245 -1.63 2.24 -21.06
C VAL A 245 -0.48 1.35 -21.51
N TRP A 246 -0.41 0.12 -20.97
CA TRP A 246 0.61 -0.84 -21.37
C TRP A 246 0.49 -1.24 -22.86
N ALA A 247 -0.73 -1.51 -23.33
CA ALA A 247 -0.99 -1.85 -24.74
C ALA A 247 -0.60 -0.70 -25.65
N ALA A 248 -1.03 0.53 -25.33
CA ALA A 248 -0.66 1.73 -26.10
C ALA A 248 0.86 1.95 -26.15
N ALA A 249 1.55 1.79 -25.02
CA ALA A 249 3.00 1.91 -24.97
C ALA A 249 3.71 0.79 -25.74
N SER A 250 3.15 -0.42 -25.76
CA SER A 250 3.71 -1.57 -26.48
C SER A 250 3.54 -1.44 -28.00
N LEU A 251 2.42 -0.88 -28.45
CA LEU A 251 2.17 -0.60 -29.88
C LEU A 251 3.11 0.48 -30.44
N ARG A 252 3.46 1.48 -29.62
CA ARG A 252 4.40 2.55 -30.04
C ARG A 252 5.85 2.08 -30.13
N ARG A 253 6.22 1.02 -29.43
CA ARG A 253 7.59 0.46 -29.43
C ARG A 253 7.72 -0.59 -30.52
N HIS A 254 8.15 -0.19 -31.73
CA HIS A 254 8.32 -1.12 -32.83
C HIS A 254 9.28 -2.28 -32.47
N GLY A 255 8.73 -3.41 -32.24
CA GLY A 255 8.96 -4.70 -32.75
C GLY A 255 10.15 -5.53 -32.33
N THR A 256 10.64 -5.63 -31.10
CA THR A 256 11.44 -6.84 -30.73
C THR A 256 10.52 -8.03 -30.49
N ALA A 257 10.97 -9.28 -30.83
CA ALA A 257 10.21 -10.51 -30.61
C ALA A 257 9.75 -10.66 -29.14
N ARG A 258 10.52 -10.11 -28.20
CA ARG A 258 10.20 -10.06 -26.78
C ARG A 258 8.97 -9.19 -26.48
N HIS A 259 8.84 -8.01 -27.09
CA HIS A 259 7.68 -7.13 -26.89
C HIS A 259 6.42 -7.76 -27.47
N ARG A 260 6.51 -8.43 -28.61
CA ARG A 260 5.40 -9.19 -29.19
C ARG A 260 4.93 -10.33 -28.28
N ARG A 261 5.83 -11.08 -27.67
CA ARG A 261 5.48 -12.16 -26.71
C ARG A 261 4.83 -11.61 -25.45
N LEU A 262 5.32 -10.49 -24.91
CA LEU A 262 4.70 -9.83 -23.75
C LEU A 262 3.33 -9.27 -24.09
N ALA A 263 3.16 -8.68 -25.28
CA ALA A 263 1.86 -8.21 -25.76
C ALA A 263 0.88 -9.37 -25.92
N ALA A 264 1.31 -10.47 -26.51
CA ALA A 264 0.50 -11.70 -26.65
C ALA A 264 0.09 -12.25 -25.28
N THR A 265 1.02 -12.31 -24.31
CA THR A 265 0.71 -12.76 -22.95
C THR A 265 -0.33 -11.86 -22.27
N GLY A 266 -0.19 -10.54 -22.40
CA GLY A 266 -1.15 -9.59 -21.83
C GLY A 266 -2.51 -9.67 -22.50
N VAL A 267 -2.56 -9.80 -23.84
CA VAL A 267 -3.82 -10.02 -24.58
C VAL A 267 -4.46 -11.34 -24.16
N ALA A 268 -3.69 -12.42 -24.03
CA ALA A 268 -4.22 -13.71 -23.57
C ALA A 268 -4.82 -13.60 -22.16
N LEU A 269 -4.12 -12.98 -21.22
CA LEU A 269 -4.63 -12.78 -19.86
C LEU A 269 -5.89 -11.91 -19.83
N PHE A 270 -5.91 -10.82 -20.61
CA PHE A 270 -7.08 -9.95 -20.70
C PHE A 270 -8.26 -10.66 -21.35
N SER A 271 -8.03 -11.42 -22.42
CA SER A 271 -9.06 -12.22 -23.07
C SER A 271 -9.60 -13.29 -22.13
N THR A 272 -8.74 -13.98 -21.38
CA THR A 272 -9.17 -14.94 -20.35
C THR A 272 -10.04 -14.27 -19.29
N ALA A 273 -9.65 -13.07 -18.83
CA ALA A 273 -10.44 -12.30 -17.87
C ALA A 273 -11.80 -11.90 -18.47
N ALA A 274 -11.82 -11.42 -19.70
CA ALA A 274 -13.05 -11.03 -20.38
C ALA A 274 -13.98 -12.22 -20.62
N VAL A 275 -13.44 -13.37 -21.03
CA VAL A 275 -14.20 -14.61 -21.20
C VAL A 275 -14.75 -15.12 -19.86
N ALA A 276 -13.93 -15.12 -18.80
CA ALA A 276 -14.38 -15.55 -17.49
C ALA A 276 -15.46 -14.62 -16.92
N LEU A 277 -15.34 -13.31 -17.16
CA LEU A 277 -16.36 -12.33 -16.77
C LEU A 277 -17.63 -12.52 -17.59
N ALA A 278 -17.51 -12.68 -18.92
CA ALA A 278 -18.66 -12.94 -19.80
C ALA A 278 -19.36 -14.25 -19.48
N ALA A 279 -18.62 -15.33 -19.19
CA ALA A 279 -19.19 -16.59 -18.74
C ALA A 279 -19.90 -16.45 -17.39
N GLY A 280 -19.33 -15.69 -16.46
CA GLY A 280 -19.96 -15.39 -15.17
C GLY A 280 -21.26 -14.59 -15.33
N VAL A 281 -21.30 -13.64 -16.26
CA VAL A 281 -22.51 -12.89 -16.62
C VAL A 281 -23.53 -13.81 -17.30
N ALA A 282 -23.10 -14.65 -18.25
CA ALA A 282 -23.99 -15.57 -18.98
C ALA A 282 -24.63 -16.65 -18.07
N THR A 283 -23.95 -17.05 -17.00
CA THR A 283 -24.48 -17.99 -16.00
C THR A 283 -25.39 -17.31 -14.95
N GLY A 284 -25.57 -16.00 -15.07
CA GLY A 284 -26.82 -15.34 -14.69
C GLY A 284 -27.04 -14.98 -13.25
N ASN A 285 -26.08 -14.86 -12.32
CA ASN A 285 -26.55 -14.49 -10.98
C ASN A 285 -25.63 -13.58 -10.13
N VAL A 286 -24.32 -13.82 -10.09
CA VAL A 286 -23.46 -13.14 -9.12
C VAL A 286 -22.84 -11.88 -9.72
N PHE A 287 -22.35 -11.97 -10.95
CA PHE A 287 -21.67 -10.88 -11.64
C PHE A 287 -22.64 -9.86 -12.24
N ASP A 288 -23.82 -10.29 -12.73
CA ASP A 288 -24.85 -9.39 -13.24
C ASP A 288 -25.31 -8.42 -12.17
N ARG A 289 -25.63 -8.90 -10.98
CA ARG A 289 -26.00 -8.03 -9.85
C ARG A 289 -24.88 -7.06 -9.50
N SER A 290 -23.63 -7.54 -9.47
CA SER A 290 -22.47 -6.70 -9.18
C SER A 290 -22.25 -5.61 -10.23
N LEU A 291 -22.52 -5.86 -11.53
CA LEU A 291 -22.43 -4.88 -12.61
C LEU A 291 -23.64 -3.95 -12.66
N ALA A 292 -24.84 -4.47 -12.53
CA ALA A 292 -26.08 -3.68 -12.55
C ALA A 292 -26.09 -2.60 -11.45
N GLU A 293 -25.57 -2.92 -10.26
CA GLU A 293 -25.42 -1.97 -9.18
C GLU A 293 -24.39 -0.87 -9.44
N THR A 294 -23.43 -1.09 -10.36
CA THR A 294 -22.45 -0.06 -10.74
C THR A 294 -23.11 1.06 -11.55
N THR A 295 -24.16 0.74 -12.29
CA THR A 295 -24.87 1.69 -13.18
C THR A 295 -26.14 2.25 -12.56
N SER A 296 -26.55 1.75 -11.40
CA SER A 296 -27.75 2.24 -10.70
C SER A 296 -27.55 3.63 -10.09
N LYS A 297 -28.63 4.40 -9.95
CA LYS A 297 -28.64 5.71 -9.26
C LYS A 297 -28.18 5.59 -7.78
N HIS A 298 -28.30 4.41 -7.19
CA HIS A 298 -27.85 4.09 -5.83
C HIS A 298 -26.49 3.37 -5.82
N SER A 299 -25.69 3.52 -6.89
CA SER A 299 -24.37 2.89 -6.94
C SER A 299 -23.44 3.40 -5.84
N THR A 300 -22.57 2.51 -5.37
CA THR A 300 -21.55 2.87 -4.36
C THR A 300 -20.69 4.06 -4.80
N LEU A 301 -20.49 4.27 -6.10
CA LEU A 301 -19.74 5.41 -6.62
C LEU A 301 -20.52 6.72 -6.47
N VAL A 302 -21.80 6.74 -6.84
CA VAL A 302 -22.67 7.92 -6.69
C VAL A 302 -22.78 8.30 -5.22
N TRP A 303 -23.03 7.33 -4.35
CA TRP A 303 -23.05 7.52 -2.90
C TRP A 303 -21.75 8.16 -2.36
N ARG A 304 -20.58 7.69 -2.86
CA ARG A 304 -19.28 8.27 -2.47
C ARG A 304 -19.14 9.70 -2.96
N VAL A 305 -19.49 9.97 -4.23
CA VAL A 305 -19.38 11.33 -4.81
C VAL A 305 -20.25 12.31 -4.04
N ILE A 306 -21.50 11.96 -3.71
CA ILE A 306 -22.39 12.78 -2.87
C ILE A 306 -21.73 13.03 -1.51
N GLY A 307 -21.24 11.96 -0.85
CA GLY A 307 -20.59 12.09 0.44
C GLY A 307 -19.28 12.90 0.39
N TRP A 308 -18.50 12.85 -0.69
CA TRP A 308 -17.31 13.68 -0.86
C TRP A 308 -17.69 15.15 -1.05
N THR A 309 -18.73 15.42 -1.84
CA THR A 309 -19.24 16.77 -2.06
C THR A 309 -19.68 17.39 -0.75
N ASP A 310 -20.46 16.67 0.05
CA ASP A 310 -20.92 17.14 1.38
C ASP A 310 -19.74 17.41 2.32
N LEU A 311 -18.80 16.44 2.44
CA LEU A 311 -17.57 16.61 3.22
C LEU A 311 -16.71 17.79 2.74
N LEU A 312 -16.68 18.08 1.46
CA LEU A 312 -15.88 19.17 0.89
C LEU A 312 -16.59 20.54 0.95
N HIS A 313 -17.90 20.60 1.08
CA HIS A 313 -18.69 21.85 1.20
C HIS A 313 -19.04 22.26 2.62
N THR A 314 -18.77 21.42 3.62
CA THR A 314 -18.98 21.78 5.03
C THR A 314 -18.16 23.03 5.37
N ASP A 315 -18.74 23.96 6.14
CA ASP A 315 -18.11 25.24 6.51
C ASP A 315 -16.68 25.10 7.00
N ARG A 316 -15.72 25.70 6.29
CA ARG A 316 -14.30 25.51 6.51
C ARG A 316 -13.59 26.82 6.72
N THR A 317 -12.76 26.83 7.74
CA THR A 317 -11.79 27.90 7.89
C THR A 317 -10.68 27.75 6.83
N THR A 318 -10.12 28.86 6.38
CA THR A 318 -8.96 28.85 5.45
C THR A 318 -7.80 28.01 5.99
N ALA A 319 -7.55 28.06 7.30
CA ALA A 319 -6.53 27.22 7.94
C ALA A 319 -6.85 25.73 7.83
N GLY A 320 -8.12 25.33 8.04
CA GLY A 320 -8.57 23.94 7.88
C GLY A 320 -8.45 23.44 6.43
N LEU A 321 -8.70 24.31 5.45
CA LEU A 321 -8.49 23.96 4.04
C LEU A 321 -7.02 23.76 3.71
N LEU A 322 -6.12 24.58 4.24
CA LEU A 322 -4.68 24.53 3.96
C LEU A 322 -3.97 23.42 4.73
N LEU A 323 -4.28 23.24 6.01
CA LEU A 323 -3.57 22.34 6.93
C LEU A 323 -4.37 21.09 7.31
N GLY A 324 -5.61 20.98 6.88
CA GLY A 324 -6.51 19.90 7.26
C GLY A 324 -7.17 20.12 8.62
N PHE A 325 -8.03 19.18 8.99
CA PHE A 325 -8.75 19.19 10.25
C PHE A 325 -8.10 18.26 11.27
N ARG A 326 -8.26 18.59 12.56
CA ARG A 326 -7.77 17.81 13.69
C ARG A 326 -8.30 16.38 13.62
N PHE A 327 -7.49 15.40 13.97
CA PHE A 327 -7.94 14.02 14.12
C PHE A 327 -8.94 13.91 15.27
N GLY A 328 -9.95 13.04 15.12
CA GLY A 328 -11.04 12.91 16.07
C GLY A 328 -12.29 13.75 15.72
N THR A 329 -12.22 14.63 14.71
CA THR A 329 -13.40 15.37 14.20
C THR A 329 -14.44 14.45 13.57
N GLY A 330 -14.02 13.28 13.08
CA GLY A 330 -14.85 12.35 12.33
C GLY A 330 -15.11 12.78 10.88
N TYR A 331 -15.96 12.00 10.21
CA TYR A 331 -16.35 12.20 8.81
C TYR A 331 -17.88 12.28 8.69
N ARG A 332 -18.52 12.98 9.65
CA ARG A 332 -19.97 13.10 9.68
C ARG A 332 -20.49 13.82 8.44
N ARG A 333 -21.42 13.18 7.73
CA ARG A 333 -22.12 13.72 6.56
C ARG A 333 -23.53 13.15 6.48
N ILE A 334 -24.39 13.79 5.70
CA ILE A 334 -25.75 13.34 5.47
C ILE A 334 -25.87 12.88 4.03
N ILE A 335 -26.25 11.62 3.83
CA ILE A 335 -26.48 11.05 2.50
C ILE A 335 -27.88 10.43 2.52
N ASP A 336 -28.74 10.87 1.62
CA ASP A 336 -30.14 10.41 1.51
C ASP A 336 -30.91 10.47 2.86
N GLY A 337 -30.66 11.52 3.65
CA GLY A 337 -31.26 11.72 4.97
C GLY A 337 -30.63 10.91 6.11
N HIS A 338 -29.65 10.06 5.83
CA HIS A 338 -28.96 9.25 6.84
C HIS A 338 -27.62 9.87 7.25
N VAL A 339 -27.35 9.87 8.56
CA VAL A 339 -26.04 10.29 9.08
C VAL A 339 -25.02 9.19 8.85
N VAL A 340 -23.96 9.50 8.10
CA VAL A 340 -22.85 8.61 7.81
C VAL A 340 -21.59 9.14 8.48
N THR A 341 -20.89 8.30 9.24
CA THR A 341 -19.64 8.65 9.94
C THR A 341 -18.42 7.90 9.42
N ALA A 342 -18.62 6.94 8.50
CA ALA A 342 -17.55 6.17 7.90
C ALA A 342 -16.55 7.06 7.14
N SER A 343 -15.33 6.61 7.00
CA SER A 343 -14.29 7.31 6.23
C SER A 343 -14.73 7.59 4.77
N PRO A 344 -14.20 8.62 4.10
CA PRO A 344 -14.65 9.01 2.76
C PRO A 344 -14.34 7.96 1.67
N HIS A 345 -13.61 6.90 1.97
CA HIS A 345 -13.16 5.89 1.01
C HIS A 345 -12.46 6.49 -0.23
N SER A 346 -11.77 7.63 -0.05
CA SER A 346 -10.93 8.26 -1.05
C SER A 346 -9.68 8.81 -0.37
N PHE A 347 -8.51 8.38 -0.85
CA PHE A 347 -7.25 8.86 -0.32
C PHE A 347 -7.07 10.37 -0.52
N TYR A 348 -7.50 10.90 -1.67
CA TYR A 348 -7.35 12.33 -1.96
C TYR A 348 -8.28 13.19 -1.10
N VAL A 349 -9.54 12.79 -0.97
CA VAL A 349 -10.49 13.48 -0.09
C VAL A 349 -10.02 13.38 1.36
N GLY A 350 -9.60 12.19 1.81
CA GLY A 350 -9.01 12.01 3.13
C GLY A 350 -7.78 12.89 3.35
N THR A 351 -6.89 13.02 2.34
CA THR A 351 -5.71 13.88 2.40
C THR A 351 -6.09 15.34 2.59
N VAL A 352 -7.02 15.86 1.79
CA VAL A 352 -7.50 17.24 1.94
C VAL A 352 -8.13 17.47 3.32
N LEU A 353 -8.89 16.50 3.80
CA LEU A 353 -9.53 16.59 5.11
C LEU A 353 -8.55 16.54 6.29
N ARG A 354 -7.48 15.74 6.20
CA ARG A 354 -6.56 15.49 7.34
C ARG A 354 -5.22 16.19 7.23
N LEU A 355 -4.72 16.40 6.03
CA LEU A 355 -3.44 17.05 5.77
C LEU A 355 -3.59 18.36 4.97
N GLY A 356 -4.81 18.73 4.59
CA GLY A 356 -5.11 19.93 3.82
C GLY A 356 -4.58 19.90 2.39
N LEU A 357 -4.71 21.03 1.70
CA LEU A 357 -4.16 21.21 0.36
C LEU A 357 -2.63 21.12 0.35
N ILE A 358 -1.95 21.54 1.41
CA ILE A 358 -0.49 21.43 1.53
C ILE A 358 -0.07 19.96 1.54
N GLY A 359 -0.79 19.11 2.29
CA GLY A 359 -0.55 17.66 2.28
C GLY A 359 -0.83 17.02 0.92
N LEU A 360 -1.89 17.46 0.22
CA LEU A 360 -2.17 16.99 -1.13
C LEU A 360 -1.07 17.39 -2.13
N ILE A 361 -0.57 18.63 -2.05
CA ILE A 361 0.54 19.11 -2.88
C ILE A 361 1.80 18.29 -2.60
N ALA A 362 2.11 18.01 -1.33
CA ALA A 362 3.23 17.16 -0.94
C ALA A 362 3.11 15.75 -1.55
N LEU A 363 1.91 15.15 -1.54
CA LEU A 363 1.65 13.86 -2.16
C LEU A 363 1.84 13.90 -3.69
N VAL A 364 1.29 14.90 -4.36
CA VAL A 364 1.45 15.08 -5.81
C VAL A 364 2.93 15.25 -6.16
N PHE A 365 3.67 15.97 -5.34
CA PHE A 365 5.12 16.14 -5.52
C PHE A 365 5.88 14.81 -5.35
N LEU A 366 5.49 13.94 -4.40
CA LEU A 366 6.05 12.60 -4.27
C LEU A 366 5.77 11.76 -5.52
N TYR A 367 4.55 11.76 -6.04
CA TYR A 367 4.19 11.04 -7.26
C TYR A 367 4.94 11.57 -8.49
N TRP A 368 5.12 12.89 -8.57
CA TRP A 368 5.94 13.52 -9.60
C TRP A 368 7.41 13.08 -9.53
N ASN A 369 7.96 12.96 -8.32
CA ASN A 369 9.32 12.43 -8.13
C ASN A 369 9.44 10.98 -8.62
N VAL A 370 8.46 10.11 -8.34
CA VAL A 370 8.43 8.75 -8.87
C VAL A 370 8.43 8.79 -10.41
N TRP A 371 7.57 9.59 -11.00
CA TRP A 371 7.47 9.72 -12.45
C TRP A 371 8.77 10.21 -13.08
N LYS A 372 9.36 11.28 -12.54
CA LYS A 372 10.61 11.88 -13.03
C LYS A 372 11.78 10.90 -12.94
N HIS A 373 11.86 10.13 -11.86
CA HIS A 373 12.98 9.23 -11.58
C HIS A 373 12.65 7.74 -11.86
N ARG A 374 11.59 7.44 -12.62
CA ARG A 374 11.14 6.07 -12.91
C ARG A 374 12.22 5.15 -13.52
N HIS A 375 13.17 5.70 -14.28
CA HIS A 375 14.26 4.92 -14.85
C HIS A 375 15.25 4.46 -13.78
N GLN A 376 15.54 5.31 -12.80
CA GLN A 376 16.41 4.96 -11.67
C GLN A 376 15.72 3.92 -10.77
N ALA A 377 14.44 4.12 -10.46
CA ALA A 377 13.63 3.16 -9.72
C ALA A 377 13.57 1.80 -10.45
N ALA A 378 13.38 1.80 -11.75
CA ALA A 378 13.35 0.60 -12.57
C ALA A 378 14.67 -0.20 -12.50
N ALA A 379 15.80 0.48 -12.61
CA ALA A 379 17.12 -0.13 -12.50
C ALA A 379 17.36 -0.72 -11.11
N ALA A 380 17.03 0.00 -10.05
CA ALA A 380 17.19 -0.45 -8.66
C ALA A 380 16.30 -1.66 -8.33
N LEU A 381 15.06 -1.68 -8.84
CA LEU A 381 14.08 -2.73 -8.59
C LEU A 381 14.19 -3.92 -9.56
N GLY A 382 15.02 -3.84 -10.59
CA GLY A 382 15.17 -4.89 -11.61
C GLY A 382 13.92 -5.10 -12.47
N ILE A 383 13.12 -4.03 -12.69
CA ILE A 383 11.91 -4.02 -13.53
C ILE A 383 12.03 -2.98 -14.64
N SER A 384 11.06 -2.92 -15.56
CA SER A 384 11.08 -1.91 -16.61
C SER A 384 10.57 -0.54 -16.11
N SER A 385 11.03 0.55 -16.72
CA SER A 385 10.51 1.90 -16.40
C SER A 385 9.02 2.05 -16.74
N LEU A 386 8.53 1.30 -17.71
CA LEU A 386 7.10 1.20 -18.01
C LEU A 386 6.36 0.55 -16.83
N THR A 387 6.92 -0.50 -16.23
CA THR A 387 6.32 -1.15 -15.06
C THR A 387 6.21 -0.19 -13.89
N VAL A 388 7.25 0.62 -13.63
CA VAL A 388 7.19 1.67 -12.59
C VAL A 388 6.07 2.68 -12.89
N ALA A 389 5.94 3.10 -14.14
CA ALA A 389 4.86 4.01 -14.55
C ALA A 389 3.47 3.38 -14.36
N LEU A 390 3.30 2.10 -14.73
CA LEU A 390 2.05 1.36 -14.53
C LEU A 390 1.69 1.19 -13.06
N LEU A 391 2.67 0.91 -12.21
CA LEU A 391 2.46 0.83 -10.76
C LEU A 391 2.03 2.19 -10.17
N LEU A 392 2.63 3.29 -10.64
CA LEU A 392 2.22 4.63 -10.23
C LEU A 392 0.79 4.94 -10.68
N ILE A 393 0.45 4.64 -11.93
CA ILE A 393 -0.92 4.82 -12.46
C ILE A 393 -1.91 3.99 -11.66
N ALA A 394 -1.60 2.71 -11.41
CA ALA A 394 -2.43 1.82 -10.61
C ALA A 394 -2.67 2.38 -9.21
N LEU A 395 -1.62 2.90 -8.56
CA LEU A 395 -1.71 3.55 -7.25
C LEU A 395 -2.62 4.79 -7.29
N VAL A 396 -2.42 5.67 -8.27
CA VAL A 396 -3.23 6.89 -8.45
C VAL A 396 -4.70 6.55 -8.65
N VAL A 397 -5.01 5.59 -9.53
CA VAL A 397 -6.40 5.18 -9.80
C VAL A 397 -7.03 4.50 -8.60
N PHE A 398 -6.31 3.60 -7.91
CA PHE A 398 -6.81 2.93 -6.71
C PHE A 398 -7.12 3.93 -5.58
N SER A 399 -6.28 4.94 -5.42
CA SER A 399 -6.41 6.00 -4.42
C SER A 399 -7.64 6.89 -4.58
N LEU A 400 -8.28 6.90 -5.76
CA LEU A 400 -9.54 7.62 -5.96
C LEU A 400 -10.67 7.10 -5.06
N THR A 401 -10.67 5.80 -4.76
CA THR A 401 -11.79 5.14 -4.10
C THR A 401 -11.44 4.40 -2.82
N TYR A 402 -10.17 4.44 -2.38
CA TYR A 402 -9.73 3.75 -1.16
C TYR A 402 -8.83 4.59 -0.29
N GLN A 403 -8.85 4.29 0.99
CA GLN A 403 -8.05 4.92 2.06
C GLN A 403 -6.61 4.37 2.05
N PRO A 404 -5.67 5.13 2.63
CA PRO A 404 -4.30 4.69 2.78
C PRO A 404 -4.19 3.46 3.70
N SER A 405 -3.17 2.66 3.42
CA SER A 405 -2.84 1.47 4.22
C SER A 405 -1.31 1.28 4.29
N PHE A 406 -0.84 0.36 5.13
CA PHE A 406 0.57 -0.08 5.13
C PHE A 406 1.06 -0.47 3.72
N VAL A 407 0.22 -1.16 2.98
CA VAL A 407 0.55 -1.62 1.63
C VAL A 407 0.79 -0.45 0.70
N MET A 408 -0.06 0.58 0.74
CA MET A 408 0.15 1.81 -0.04
C MET A 408 1.44 2.51 0.36
N GLY A 409 1.74 2.62 1.65
CA GLY A 409 2.99 3.19 2.14
C GLY A 409 4.22 2.47 1.59
N ALA A 410 4.22 1.14 1.65
CA ALA A 410 5.29 0.32 1.09
C ALA A 410 5.42 0.46 -0.44
N GLN A 411 4.30 0.56 -1.15
CA GLN A 411 4.27 0.75 -2.60
C GLN A 411 4.83 2.10 -3.02
N VAL A 412 4.35 3.19 -2.42
CA VAL A 412 4.84 4.55 -2.69
C VAL A 412 6.34 4.62 -2.44
N ALA A 413 6.78 4.12 -1.29
CA ALA A 413 8.16 4.17 -0.88
C ALA A 413 9.08 3.30 -1.76
N ALA A 414 8.61 2.12 -2.18
CA ALA A 414 9.37 1.27 -3.10
C ALA A 414 9.59 1.93 -4.46
N LEU A 415 8.64 2.75 -4.92
CA LEU A 415 8.76 3.50 -6.16
C LEU A 415 9.62 4.77 -6.01
N LEU A 416 9.78 5.29 -4.78
CA LEU A 416 10.62 6.44 -4.46
C LEU A 416 12.10 6.07 -4.29
N VAL A 417 12.53 4.94 -4.81
CA VAL A 417 13.91 4.45 -4.69
C VAL A 417 14.89 5.54 -5.07
N TRP A 418 15.76 5.86 -4.15
CA TRP A 418 16.91 6.71 -4.40
C TRP A 418 18.18 5.83 -4.32
N VAL A 419 19.05 5.98 -5.31
CA VAL A 419 20.37 5.38 -5.26
C VAL A 419 21.26 6.45 -4.65
N PRO A 420 21.94 6.20 -3.51
CA PRO A 420 22.97 7.12 -3.02
C PRO A 420 23.95 7.35 -4.17
N ALA A 421 24.34 8.61 -4.39
CA ALA A 421 25.46 8.87 -5.27
C ALA A 421 26.59 7.96 -4.78
N ARG A 422 27.07 7.08 -5.64
CA ARG A 422 28.27 6.29 -5.31
C ARG A 422 29.31 7.31 -4.90
N GLU A 423 29.82 7.22 -3.68
CA GLU A 423 31.06 7.89 -3.36
C GLU A 423 32.00 7.62 -4.51
N PRO A 424 32.61 8.65 -5.11
CA PRO A 424 33.60 8.42 -6.15
C PRO A 424 34.57 7.39 -5.57
N GLN A 425 34.58 6.21 -6.17
CA GLN A 425 35.54 5.19 -5.79
C GLN A 425 36.89 5.89 -5.83
N PRO A 426 37.64 5.98 -4.71
CA PRO A 426 38.97 6.62 -4.75
C PRO A 426 39.64 6.04 -5.98
N ALA A 427 40.10 6.95 -6.86
CA ALA A 427 40.75 6.55 -8.10
C ALA A 427 41.74 5.44 -7.76
N ALA A 428 41.50 4.24 -8.29
CA ALA A 428 42.43 3.15 -8.03
C ALA A 428 43.81 3.70 -8.31
N ASP A 429 44.64 3.74 -7.29
CA ASP A 429 46.05 4.15 -7.48
C ASP A 429 46.52 3.50 -8.75
N PRO A 430 47.10 4.26 -9.70
CA PRO A 430 47.59 3.67 -10.92
C PRO A 430 48.56 2.56 -10.49
N VAL A 431 48.09 1.33 -10.61
CA VAL A 431 48.93 0.15 -10.36
C VAL A 431 50.17 0.39 -11.15
N ALA A 432 51.29 0.64 -10.44
CA ALA A 432 52.59 0.86 -11.04
C ALA A 432 52.79 -0.26 -12.07
N ALA A 433 52.89 0.17 -13.32
CA ALA A 433 53.08 -0.78 -14.43
C ALA A 433 54.27 -1.68 -14.07
N PRO A 434 54.14 -3.01 -14.13
CA PRO A 434 55.24 -3.87 -13.82
C PRO A 434 56.35 -3.53 -14.78
N THR A 435 57.47 -3.03 -14.22
CA THR A 435 58.69 -2.73 -14.94
C THR A 435 59.10 -4.05 -15.64
N ALA A 436 58.90 -4.08 -16.93
CA ALA A 436 59.36 -5.21 -17.73
C ALA A 436 60.89 -5.29 -17.58
N GLN A 437 61.35 -6.19 -16.72
CA GLN A 437 62.74 -6.60 -16.71
C GLN A 437 63.05 -7.22 -18.08
N LEU A 438 63.67 -6.43 -18.93
CA LEU A 438 64.37 -6.88 -20.07
C LEU A 438 65.50 -7.83 -19.57
N LEU A 439 65.17 -9.12 -19.48
CA LEU A 439 66.23 -10.15 -19.44
C LEU A 439 66.85 -10.19 -20.83
N GLY A 440 68.02 -9.60 -20.90
CA GLY A 440 68.92 -9.78 -22.08
C GLY A 440 69.30 -11.24 -22.22
N GLU A 441 68.96 -11.85 -23.33
CA GLU A 441 69.64 -13.04 -23.86
C GLU A 441 70.85 -12.56 -24.61
N GLY A 442 71.99 -12.88 -24.08
CA GLY A 442 73.29 -12.88 -24.80
C GLY A 442 73.71 -14.31 -25.04
N PRO A 443 74.68 -14.52 -25.90
CA PRO A 443 74.73 -15.33 -27.12
C PRO A 443 74.81 -16.82 -26.93
#